data_8bb2288841b5fe6a35b4e6060e42e945
#
_entry.id   8bb2288841b5fe6a35b4e6060e42e945
#
_cell.length_a   1.000
_cell.length_b   1.000
_cell.length_c   1.000
_cell.angle_alpha   90.00
_cell.angle_beta   90.00
_cell.angle_gamma   90.00
#
_symmetry.space_group_name_H-M   'P 1'
#
loop_
_entity.id
_entity.type
_entity.pdbx_description
1 polymer ?
#
loop_
_entity_poly.entity_id
_entity_poly.type
_entity_poly.pdbx_seq_one_letter_code
_entity_poly.pdbx_strand_id
1 'polypeptide(L)'
;VRHVDASGKDQTRSQMRFQRNAEEHAKHHLKKVVAALKDLDKTVPFDRLILGGPSRTVAELERLLSEPLRHRVVSAVTLPVEADRKTVLEETLRVDEEFEHRTEMSLTEALLTAAAKNRMATAGVAGTVRAALEGRVRTLVYPRDFAVFAKDCPTVPANGGGGMPLTEFLGEPIKPEDNLLDLLVENTAREGAKVEVLHGEAGLRLKEAADGLGAFLRY
;
A
#
# COMPACT_ATOMS: atom_id res chain seq x y z
N VAL A 1 49.38 -42.80 -38.59
CA VAL A 1 49.04 -42.02 -37.38
C VAL A 1 47.62 -41.48 -37.61
N ARG A 2 46.60 -42.09 -36.92
CA ARG A 2 45.21 -41.61 -36.96
C ARG A 2 45.02 -40.57 -35.87
N HIS A 3 44.78 -39.32 -36.21
CA HIS A 3 44.29 -38.31 -35.28
C HIS A 3 42.80 -38.61 -34.96
N VAL A 4 42.50 -38.81 -33.69
CA VAL A 4 41.15 -38.98 -33.20
C VAL A 4 40.67 -37.64 -32.70
N ASP A 5 39.97 -36.88 -33.53
CA ASP A 5 39.25 -35.66 -33.15
C ASP A 5 37.82 -36.00 -32.69
N ALA A 6 37.68 -36.76 -31.60
CA ALA A 6 36.37 -37.14 -31.08
C ALA A 6 35.99 -36.43 -29.74
N SER A 7 36.91 -35.61 -29.21
CA SER A 7 36.79 -35.07 -27.83
C SER A 7 35.85 -33.88 -27.67
N GLY A 8 35.64 -33.03 -28.69
CA GLY A 8 34.91 -31.77 -28.52
C GLY A 8 33.36 -31.92 -28.50
N LYS A 9 32.82 -32.86 -29.29
CA LYS A 9 31.35 -33.01 -29.40
C LYS A 9 30.71 -33.70 -28.21
N ASP A 10 31.37 -34.60 -27.54
CA ASP A 10 30.86 -35.33 -26.38
C ASP A 10 30.91 -34.46 -25.11
N GLN A 11 31.90 -33.61 -24.96
CA GLN A 11 31.96 -32.63 -23.86
C GLN A 11 30.84 -31.61 -23.97
N THR A 12 30.55 -31.08 -25.15
CA THR A 12 29.47 -30.11 -25.37
C THR A 12 28.10 -30.75 -25.14
N ARG A 13 27.88 -31.99 -25.52
CA ARG A 13 26.64 -32.73 -25.27
C ARG A 13 26.49 -33.06 -23.76
N SER A 14 27.56 -33.41 -23.07
CA SER A 14 27.57 -33.64 -21.65
C SER A 14 27.25 -32.37 -20.86
N GLN A 15 27.87 -31.23 -21.21
CA GLN A 15 27.56 -29.93 -20.63
C GLN A 15 26.10 -29.51 -20.82
N MET A 16 25.56 -29.70 -22.04
CA MET A 16 24.15 -29.38 -22.31
C MET A 16 23.18 -30.27 -21.51
N ARG A 17 23.49 -31.56 -21.31
CA ARG A 17 22.70 -32.44 -20.46
C ARG A 17 22.75 -32.02 -19.00
N PHE A 18 23.94 -31.72 -18.50
CA PHE A 18 24.12 -31.25 -17.13
C PHE A 18 23.36 -29.94 -16.88
N GLN A 19 23.45 -28.99 -17.81
CA GLN A 19 22.75 -27.71 -17.72
C GLN A 19 21.22 -27.90 -17.72
N ARG A 20 20.66 -28.74 -18.59
CA ARG A 20 19.24 -29.08 -18.62
C ARG A 20 18.78 -29.70 -17.32
N ASN A 21 19.52 -30.65 -16.77
CA ASN A 21 19.19 -31.27 -15.49
C ASN A 21 19.21 -30.24 -14.35
N ALA A 22 20.20 -29.34 -14.32
CA ALA A 22 20.25 -28.27 -13.33
C ALA A 22 19.04 -27.32 -13.45
N GLU A 23 18.65 -26.95 -14.65
CA GLU A 23 17.47 -26.11 -14.94
C GLU A 23 16.16 -26.82 -14.53
N GLU A 24 16.03 -28.14 -14.80
CA GLU A 24 14.86 -28.92 -14.38
C GLU A 24 14.78 -29.04 -12.84
N HIS A 25 15.89 -29.24 -12.16
CA HIS A 25 15.95 -29.26 -10.70
C HIS A 25 15.59 -27.91 -10.11
N ALA A 26 16.11 -26.81 -10.65
CA ALA A 26 15.75 -25.45 -10.23
C ALA A 26 14.25 -25.19 -10.38
N LYS A 27 13.69 -25.52 -11.55
CA LYS A 27 12.26 -25.36 -11.82
C LYS A 27 11.38 -26.22 -10.89
N HIS A 28 11.82 -27.45 -10.58
CA HIS A 28 11.12 -28.29 -9.63
C HIS A 28 11.14 -27.70 -8.21
N HIS A 29 12.29 -27.15 -7.79
CA HIS A 29 12.41 -26.44 -6.51
C HIS A 29 11.48 -25.22 -6.45
N LEU A 30 11.46 -24.39 -7.48
CA LEU A 30 10.57 -23.20 -7.53
C LEU A 30 9.08 -23.59 -7.47
N LYS A 31 8.68 -24.71 -8.09
CA LYS A 31 7.31 -25.23 -7.95
C LYS A 31 6.98 -25.60 -6.50
N LYS A 32 7.94 -26.14 -5.74
CA LYS A 32 7.75 -26.43 -4.30
C LYS A 32 7.60 -25.14 -3.50
N VAL A 33 8.38 -24.09 -3.84
CA VAL A 33 8.25 -22.77 -3.22
C VAL A 33 6.85 -22.20 -3.46
N VAL A 34 6.34 -22.27 -4.69
CA VAL A 34 4.97 -21.80 -5.01
C VAL A 34 3.91 -22.59 -4.25
N ALA A 35 4.07 -23.90 -4.10
CA ALA A 35 3.16 -24.71 -3.30
C ALA A 35 3.18 -24.30 -1.82
N ALA A 36 4.37 -24.10 -1.25
CA ALA A 36 4.54 -23.64 0.13
C ALA A 36 3.91 -22.24 0.35
N LEU A 37 4.06 -21.31 -0.60
CA LEU A 37 3.42 -19.99 -0.54
C LEU A 37 1.89 -20.10 -0.53
N LYS A 38 1.31 -20.99 -1.33
CA LYS A 38 -0.15 -21.23 -1.35
C LYS A 38 -0.65 -21.81 -0.02
N ASP A 39 0.12 -22.70 0.59
CA ASP A 39 -0.25 -23.28 1.87
C ASP A 39 -0.07 -22.28 3.02
N LEU A 40 0.95 -21.43 2.95
CA LEU A 40 1.13 -20.32 3.88
C LEU A 40 -0.04 -19.32 3.80
N ASP A 41 -0.48 -18.94 2.61
CA ASP A 41 -1.60 -18.02 2.40
C ASP A 41 -2.91 -18.52 3.01
N LYS A 42 -3.10 -19.84 3.10
CA LYS A 42 -4.28 -20.43 3.78
C LYS A 42 -4.20 -20.34 5.31
N THR A 43 -3.00 -20.39 5.87
CA THR A 43 -2.79 -20.42 7.33
C THR A 43 -2.51 -19.02 7.90
N VAL A 44 -1.76 -18.23 7.18
CA VAL A 44 -1.40 -16.84 7.51
C VAL A 44 -1.60 -16.00 6.25
N PRO A 45 -2.80 -15.48 6.01
CA PRO A 45 -3.06 -14.63 4.85
C PRO A 45 -2.15 -13.41 4.84
N PHE A 46 -1.64 -13.05 3.66
CA PHE A 46 -0.80 -11.89 3.45
C PHE A 46 -1.26 -11.12 2.21
N ASP A 47 -1.15 -9.80 2.24
CA ASP A 47 -1.58 -8.92 1.14
C ASP A 47 -0.43 -8.50 0.23
N ARG A 48 0.82 -8.63 0.69
CA ARG A 48 2.02 -8.19 -0.02
C ARG A 48 3.03 -9.32 -0.10
N LEU A 49 3.71 -9.44 -1.23
CA LEU A 49 4.76 -10.41 -1.49
C LEU A 49 5.97 -9.71 -2.10
N ILE A 50 7.12 -9.86 -1.48
CA ILE A 50 8.40 -9.38 -2.00
C ILE A 50 9.20 -10.61 -2.43
N LEU A 51 9.69 -10.62 -3.67
CA LEU A 51 10.52 -11.70 -4.20
C LEU A 51 11.99 -11.30 -4.09
N GLY A 52 12.82 -12.10 -3.43
CA GLY A 52 14.25 -11.85 -3.29
C GLY A 52 15.10 -12.99 -3.80
N GLY A 53 16.21 -12.67 -4.48
CA GLY A 53 17.18 -13.65 -4.97
C GLY A 53 17.88 -13.24 -6.26
N PRO A 54 18.65 -14.14 -6.90
CA PRO A 54 19.24 -13.88 -8.21
C PRO A 54 18.16 -13.53 -9.26
N SER A 55 18.38 -12.49 -10.03
CA SER A 55 17.37 -11.89 -10.94
C SER A 55 16.70 -12.92 -11.86
N ARG A 56 17.48 -13.87 -12.42
CA ARG A 56 16.94 -14.93 -13.28
C ARG A 56 15.98 -15.85 -12.51
N THR A 57 16.33 -16.22 -11.29
CA THR A 57 15.54 -17.11 -10.43
C THR A 57 14.23 -16.43 -10.00
N VAL A 58 14.31 -15.15 -9.63
CA VAL A 58 13.15 -14.33 -9.26
C VAL A 58 12.17 -14.22 -10.43
N ALA A 59 12.66 -13.91 -11.64
CA ALA A 59 11.82 -13.82 -12.84
C ALA A 59 11.15 -15.17 -13.19
N GLU A 60 11.82 -16.28 -12.96
CA GLU A 60 11.25 -17.62 -13.16
C GLU A 60 10.21 -17.97 -12.10
N LEU A 61 10.47 -17.63 -10.82
CA LEU A 61 9.51 -17.80 -9.74
C LEU A 61 8.23 -17.00 -10.01
N GLU A 62 8.35 -15.74 -10.39
CA GLU A 62 7.22 -14.86 -10.69
C GLU A 62 6.31 -15.43 -11.80
N ARG A 63 6.91 -16.01 -12.85
CA ARG A 63 6.15 -16.69 -13.91
C ARG A 63 5.38 -17.93 -13.44
N LEU A 64 5.86 -18.58 -12.40
CA LEU A 64 5.23 -19.77 -11.83
C LEU A 64 4.14 -19.46 -10.80
N LEU A 65 4.07 -18.20 -10.31
CA LEU A 65 3.03 -17.76 -9.40
C LEU A 65 1.65 -17.82 -10.07
N SER A 66 0.63 -18.22 -9.29
CA SER A 66 -0.76 -18.06 -9.70
C SER A 66 -1.12 -16.58 -9.76
N GLU A 67 -2.12 -16.22 -10.57
CA GLU A 67 -2.54 -14.83 -10.75
C GLU A 67 -2.85 -14.09 -9.43
N PRO A 68 -3.59 -14.69 -8.46
CA PRO A 68 -3.81 -14.05 -7.17
C PRO A 68 -2.54 -13.74 -6.38
N LEU A 69 -1.53 -14.63 -6.42
CA LEU A 69 -0.24 -14.38 -5.76
C LEU A 69 0.61 -13.36 -6.52
N ARG A 70 0.54 -13.36 -7.85
CA ARG A 70 1.27 -12.40 -8.68
C ARG A 70 0.78 -10.97 -8.46
N HIS A 71 -0.52 -10.76 -8.29
CA HIS A 71 -1.08 -9.45 -7.96
C HIS A 71 -0.62 -8.89 -6.60
N ARG A 72 -0.16 -9.76 -5.70
CA ARG A 72 0.39 -9.35 -4.41
C ARG A 72 1.89 -9.06 -4.45
N VAL A 73 2.56 -9.32 -5.58
CA VAL A 73 3.99 -9.01 -5.73
C VAL A 73 4.16 -7.50 -5.83
N VAL A 74 4.73 -6.91 -4.79
CA VAL A 74 4.97 -5.46 -4.70
C VAL A 74 6.34 -5.07 -5.23
N SER A 75 7.32 -5.97 -5.16
CA SER A 75 8.67 -5.75 -5.67
C SER A 75 9.43 -7.06 -5.85
N ALA A 76 10.47 -6.98 -6.70
CA ALA A 76 11.46 -8.02 -6.90
C ALA A 76 12.86 -7.43 -6.64
N VAL A 77 13.57 -7.95 -5.64
CA VAL A 77 14.90 -7.49 -5.24
C VAL A 77 15.98 -8.49 -5.60
N THR A 78 17.09 -8.01 -6.10
CA THR A 78 18.26 -8.84 -6.38
C THR A 78 19.06 -9.04 -5.10
N LEU A 79 19.10 -10.27 -4.63
CA LEU A 79 19.87 -10.68 -3.45
C LEU A 79 20.79 -11.84 -3.80
N PRO A 80 22.02 -11.91 -3.22
CA PRO A 80 22.86 -13.08 -3.32
C PRO A 80 22.22 -14.27 -2.62
N VAL A 81 22.54 -15.49 -3.06
CA VAL A 81 21.99 -16.72 -2.47
C VAL A 81 22.43 -16.87 -1.00
N GLU A 82 23.60 -16.35 -0.67
CA GLU A 82 24.21 -16.39 0.66
C GLU A 82 23.76 -15.22 1.56
N ALA A 83 22.79 -14.39 1.12
CA ALA A 83 22.30 -13.29 1.92
C ALA A 83 21.81 -13.79 3.28
N ASP A 84 22.32 -13.19 4.34
CA ASP A 84 21.90 -13.51 5.70
C ASP A 84 20.51 -12.94 6.01
N ARG A 85 19.93 -13.40 7.10
CA ARG A 85 18.58 -12.98 7.53
C ARG A 85 18.48 -11.46 7.76
N LYS A 86 19.57 -10.84 8.22
CA LYS A 86 19.63 -9.39 8.48
C LYS A 86 19.52 -8.62 7.17
N THR A 87 20.34 -8.95 6.19
CA THR A 87 20.31 -8.34 4.85
C THR A 87 18.93 -8.49 4.21
N VAL A 88 18.32 -9.68 4.29
CA VAL A 88 16.97 -9.91 3.75
C VAL A 88 15.95 -9.02 4.45
N LEU A 89 16.01 -8.89 5.78
CA LEU A 89 15.09 -8.04 6.54
C LEU A 89 15.25 -6.56 6.19
N GLU A 90 16.48 -6.06 6.14
CA GLU A 90 16.78 -4.66 5.79
C GLU A 90 16.24 -4.30 4.41
N GLU A 91 16.48 -5.17 3.41
CA GLU A 91 15.95 -4.96 2.07
C GLU A 91 14.41 -5.06 2.01
N THR A 92 13.82 -5.95 2.78
CA THR A 92 12.36 -6.07 2.86
C THR A 92 11.73 -4.80 3.43
N LEU A 93 12.28 -4.26 4.53
CA LEU A 93 11.80 -3.03 5.15
C LEU A 93 11.94 -1.84 4.20
N ARG A 94 13.08 -1.70 3.52
CA ARG A 94 13.29 -0.63 2.53
C ARG A 94 12.26 -0.68 1.39
N VAL A 95 11.99 -1.86 0.87
CA VAL A 95 11.00 -2.04 -0.21
C VAL A 95 9.59 -1.76 0.27
N ASP A 96 9.26 -2.16 1.50
CA ASP A 96 7.93 -1.91 2.08
C ASP A 96 7.70 -0.41 2.30
N GLU A 97 8.69 0.31 2.84
CA GLU A 97 8.66 1.78 2.98
C GLU A 97 8.48 2.48 1.63
N GLU A 98 9.23 2.07 0.60
CA GLU A 98 9.10 2.64 -0.75
C GLU A 98 7.73 2.35 -1.37
N PHE A 99 7.16 1.18 -1.10
CA PHE A 99 5.84 0.82 -1.57
C PHE A 99 4.75 1.63 -0.85
N GLU A 100 4.83 1.76 0.47
CA GLU A 100 3.90 2.57 1.26
C GLU A 100 3.95 4.03 0.82
N HIS A 101 5.14 4.61 0.72
CA HIS A 101 5.31 5.98 0.25
C HIS A 101 4.65 6.23 -1.12
N ARG A 102 4.89 5.35 -2.10
CA ARG A 102 4.27 5.46 -3.43
C ARG A 102 2.75 5.32 -3.38
N THR A 103 2.25 4.42 -2.53
CA THR A 103 0.81 4.18 -2.38
C THR A 103 0.12 5.38 -1.73
N GLU A 104 0.71 5.93 -0.66
CA GLU A 104 0.20 7.12 0.02
C GLU A 104 0.23 8.35 -0.88
N MET A 105 1.31 8.57 -1.64
CA MET A 105 1.40 9.67 -2.63
C MET A 105 0.32 9.52 -3.71
N SER A 106 0.16 8.32 -4.25
CA SER A 106 -0.88 8.05 -5.26
C SER A 106 -2.30 8.30 -4.71
N LEU A 107 -2.55 7.89 -3.47
CA LEU A 107 -3.82 8.12 -2.77
C LEU A 107 -4.09 9.62 -2.60
N THR A 108 -3.08 10.37 -2.15
CA THR A 108 -3.17 11.82 -1.93
C THR A 108 -3.46 12.56 -3.23
N GLU A 109 -2.73 12.28 -4.31
CA GLU A 109 -2.97 12.91 -5.61
C GLU A 109 -4.34 12.52 -6.20
N ALA A 110 -4.77 11.28 -6.02
CA ALA A 110 -6.11 10.83 -6.43
C ALA A 110 -7.20 11.59 -5.67
N LEU A 111 -7.05 11.76 -4.35
CA LEU A 111 -7.96 12.50 -3.49
C LEU A 111 -8.06 13.96 -3.92
N LEU A 112 -6.93 14.66 -4.04
CA LEU A 112 -6.89 16.07 -4.43
C LEU A 112 -7.47 16.29 -5.82
N THR A 113 -7.15 15.40 -6.76
CA THR A 113 -7.71 15.47 -8.12
C THR A 113 -9.22 15.24 -8.14
N ALA A 114 -9.71 14.27 -7.37
CA ALA A 114 -11.15 13.99 -7.29
C ALA A 114 -11.91 15.14 -6.62
N ALA A 115 -11.37 15.71 -5.53
CA ALA A 115 -11.96 16.84 -4.83
C ALA A 115 -12.01 18.09 -5.73
N ALA A 116 -10.93 18.41 -6.44
CA ALA A 116 -10.89 19.54 -7.38
C ALA A 116 -11.90 19.40 -8.53
N LYS A 117 -12.23 18.18 -8.92
CA LYS A 117 -13.26 17.87 -9.95
C LYS A 117 -14.65 17.65 -9.38
N ASN A 118 -14.88 17.84 -8.07
CA ASN A 118 -16.13 17.54 -7.38
C ASN A 118 -16.64 16.10 -7.66
N ARG A 119 -15.72 15.12 -7.68
CA ARG A 119 -16.01 13.72 -7.99
C ARG A 119 -15.88 12.85 -6.74
N MET A 120 -16.98 12.76 -5.97
CA MET A 120 -17.08 11.87 -4.79
C MET A 120 -15.86 11.98 -3.86
N ALA A 121 -15.34 13.19 -3.67
CA ALA A 121 -14.27 13.51 -2.75
C ALA A 121 -14.39 14.94 -2.26
N THR A 122 -13.86 15.18 -1.08
CA THR A 122 -13.74 16.52 -0.48
C THR A 122 -12.34 16.69 0.10
N ALA A 123 -11.84 17.90 0.10
CA ALA A 123 -10.55 18.28 0.65
C ALA A 123 -10.70 19.52 1.53
N GLY A 124 -9.91 19.61 2.59
CA GLY A 124 -9.99 20.65 3.61
C GLY A 124 -10.88 20.27 4.80
N VAL A 125 -10.61 20.91 5.94
CA VAL A 125 -11.25 20.57 7.23
C VAL A 125 -12.77 20.72 7.15
N ALA A 126 -13.28 21.88 6.74
CA ALA A 126 -14.72 22.18 6.75
C ALA A 126 -15.55 21.20 5.88
N GLY A 127 -15.09 20.92 4.66
CA GLY A 127 -15.77 20.00 3.75
C GLY A 127 -15.76 18.56 4.26
N THR A 128 -14.65 18.12 4.83
CA THR A 128 -14.49 16.76 5.33
C THR A 128 -15.29 16.53 6.61
N VAL A 129 -15.27 17.49 7.54
CA VAL A 129 -16.11 17.45 8.75
C VAL A 129 -17.57 17.33 8.37
N ARG A 130 -18.05 18.18 7.46
CA ARG A 130 -19.43 18.13 6.98
C ARG A 130 -19.77 16.75 6.38
N ALA A 131 -18.93 16.22 5.49
CA ALA A 131 -19.17 14.93 4.87
C ALA A 131 -19.19 13.78 5.91
N ALA A 132 -18.35 13.85 6.95
CA ALA A 132 -18.34 12.89 8.04
C ALA A 132 -19.65 12.93 8.83
N LEU A 133 -20.13 14.11 9.15
CA LEU A 133 -21.37 14.30 9.88
C LEU A 133 -22.62 13.90 9.08
N GLU A 134 -22.57 14.00 7.75
CA GLU A 134 -23.62 13.55 6.83
C GLU A 134 -23.55 12.03 6.54
N GLY A 135 -22.61 11.28 7.15
CA GLY A 135 -22.42 9.83 6.92
C GLY A 135 -21.93 9.46 5.52
N ARG A 136 -21.37 10.41 4.80
CA ARG A 136 -20.99 10.27 3.39
C ARG A 136 -19.57 9.78 3.19
N VAL A 137 -18.75 9.73 4.23
CA VAL A 137 -17.36 9.33 4.13
C VAL A 137 -17.24 7.83 3.83
N ARG A 138 -16.51 7.51 2.76
CA ARG A 138 -16.06 6.16 2.44
C ARG A 138 -14.66 5.89 2.98
N THR A 139 -13.76 6.87 2.81
CA THR A 139 -12.37 6.80 3.29
C THR A 139 -11.96 8.16 3.80
N LEU A 140 -11.62 8.24 5.07
CA LEU A 140 -11.04 9.42 5.72
C LEU A 140 -9.51 9.38 5.54
N VAL A 141 -8.89 10.51 5.17
CA VAL A 141 -7.46 10.59 4.90
C VAL A 141 -6.87 11.80 5.64
N TYR A 142 -5.82 11.56 6.46
CA TYR A 142 -5.11 12.61 7.19
C TYR A 142 -3.66 12.24 7.48
N PRO A 143 -2.74 13.21 7.68
CA PRO A 143 -1.36 12.95 8.11
C PRO A 143 -1.28 12.47 9.55
N ARG A 144 -0.32 11.61 9.85
CA ARG A 144 -0.10 11.05 11.21
C ARG A 144 0.06 12.10 12.30
N ASP A 145 0.69 13.22 11.99
CA ASP A 145 0.94 14.33 12.90
C ASP A 145 -0.13 15.44 12.79
N PHE A 146 -1.28 15.12 12.19
CA PHE A 146 -2.40 16.05 12.06
C PHE A 146 -3.19 16.11 13.38
N ALA A 147 -3.48 17.34 13.80
CA ALA A 147 -4.40 17.60 14.89
C ALA A 147 -5.26 18.81 14.53
N VAL A 148 -6.53 18.72 14.77
CA VAL A 148 -7.47 19.83 14.61
C VAL A 148 -8.36 19.90 15.85
N PHE A 149 -8.43 21.06 16.46
CA PHE A 149 -9.24 21.27 17.66
C PHE A 149 -10.58 21.93 17.30
N ALA A 150 -11.58 21.69 18.12
CA ALA A 150 -12.93 22.24 17.90
C ALA A 150 -12.94 23.77 17.85
N LYS A 151 -12.04 24.45 18.57
CA LYS A 151 -11.83 25.92 18.52
C LYS A 151 -11.37 26.44 17.14
N ASP A 152 -10.66 25.60 16.36
CA ASP A 152 -10.08 25.96 15.06
C ASP A 152 -11.09 25.73 13.92
N CYS A 153 -12.18 25.05 14.21
CA CYS A 153 -13.28 24.80 13.25
C CYS A 153 -14.63 25.23 13.86
N PRO A 154 -14.84 26.53 14.07
CA PRO A 154 -15.99 27.02 14.86
C PRO A 154 -17.35 26.80 14.20
N THR A 155 -17.38 26.67 12.86
CA THR A 155 -18.64 26.51 12.11
C THR A 155 -18.48 25.54 10.95
N VAL A 156 -19.50 24.71 10.74
CA VAL A 156 -19.65 23.88 9.55
C VAL A 156 -20.55 24.62 8.57
N PRO A 157 -20.21 24.77 7.29
CA PRO A 157 -21.08 25.42 6.29
C PRO A 157 -22.41 24.67 6.19
N ALA A 158 -23.51 25.31 6.56
CA ALA A 158 -24.85 24.74 6.40
C ALA A 158 -25.41 25.03 4.99
N ASN A 159 -26.27 24.15 4.50
CA ASN A 159 -27.03 24.39 3.27
C ASN A 159 -27.92 25.60 3.46
N GLY A 160 -27.59 26.73 2.84
CA GLY A 160 -28.39 27.97 2.94
C GLY A 160 -27.63 29.24 3.38
N GLY A 161 -26.30 29.17 3.49
CA GLY A 161 -25.46 30.35 3.68
C GLY A 161 -25.14 30.77 5.11
N GLY A 162 -25.60 30.01 6.11
CA GLY A 162 -25.21 30.19 7.52
C GLY A 162 -24.32 29.02 8.00
N GLY A 163 -23.28 29.31 8.80
CA GLY A 163 -22.51 28.26 9.45
C GLY A 163 -23.26 27.75 10.68
N MET A 164 -23.39 26.46 10.85
CA MET A 164 -23.91 25.86 12.07
C MET A 164 -22.75 25.62 13.03
N PRO A 165 -22.84 25.98 14.32
CA PRO A 165 -21.80 25.62 15.30
C PRO A 165 -21.59 24.12 15.35
N LEU A 166 -20.32 23.68 15.40
CA LEU A 166 -19.98 22.28 15.45
C LEU A 166 -20.62 21.55 16.64
N THR A 167 -20.76 22.25 17.77
CA THR A 167 -21.43 21.77 19.00
C THR A 167 -22.91 21.45 18.82
N GLU A 168 -23.60 22.18 17.95
CA GLU A 168 -25.02 21.96 17.68
C GLU A 168 -25.23 20.79 16.72
N PHE A 169 -24.24 20.53 15.87
CA PHE A 169 -24.31 19.49 14.86
C PHE A 169 -24.05 18.07 15.41
N LEU A 170 -23.15 17.93 16.39
CA LEU A 170 -22.81 16.60 16.97
C LEU A 170 -23.74 16.17 18.12
N GLY A 171 -24.68 17.03 18.53
CA GLY A 171 -25.67 16.70 19.56
C GLY A 171 -25.10 16.52 20.98
N GLU A 172 -23.80 16.66 21.17
CA GLU A 172 -23.09 16.63 22.43
C GLU A 172 -22.25 17.92 22.64
N PRO A 173 -22.07 18.39 23.87
CA PRO A 173 -21.28 19.57 24.15
C PRO A 173 -19.79 19.28 23.90
N ILE A 174 -19.27 19.74 22.77
CA ILE A 174 -17.84 19.69 22.43
C ILE A 174 -17.14 20.86 23.10
N LYS A 175 -16.07 20.56 23.82
CA LYS A 175 -15.22 21.61 24.40
C LYS A 175 -14.25 22.14 23.35
N PRO A 176 -13.84 23.44 23.46
CA PRO A 176 -12.89 24.03 22.52
C PRO A 176 -11.56 23.30 22.40
N GLU A 177 -11.14 22.61 23.47
CA GLU A 177 -9.91 21.83 23.57
C GLU A 177 -10.03 20.38 23.03
N ASP A 178 -11.24 19.92 22.72
CA ASP A 178 -11.43 18.56 22.21
C ASP A 178 -10.79 18.42 20.83
N ASN A 179 -10.10 17.28 20.63
CA ASN A 179 -9.50 16.94 19.34
C ASN A 179 -10.62 16.49 18.39
N LEU A 180 -10.94 17.35 17.45
CA LEU A 180 -11.96 17.08 16.44
C LEU A 180 -11.62 15.85 15.57
N LEU A 181 -10.33 15.60 15.34
CA LEU A 181 -9.91 14.45 14.56
C LEU A 181 -10.33 13.12 15.21
N ASP A 182 -10.17 12.99 16.52
CA ASP A 182 -10.54 11.77 17.25
C ASP A 182 -12.05 11.49 17.10
N LEU A 183 -12.87 12.54 17.23
CA LEU A 183 -14.31 12.45 17.04
C LEU A 183 -14.68 12.05 15.60
N LEU A 184 -13.98 12.62 14.60
CA LEU A 184 -14.21 12.28 13.20
C LEU A 184 -13.82 10.84 12.88
N VAL A 185 -12.69 10.38 13.41
CA VAL A 185 -12.21 8.99 13.24
C VAL A 185 -13.20 8.03 13.86
N GLU A 186 -13.64 8.29 15.10
CA GLU A 186 -14.60 7.44 15.79
C GLU A 186 -15.95 7.39 15.05
N ASN A 187 -16.48 8.52 14.65
CA ASN A 187 -17.75 8.59 13.92
C ASN A 187 -17.68 7.87 12.57
N THR A 188 -16.64 8.16 11.77
CA THR A 188 -16.48 7.54 10.44
C THR A 188 -16.22 6.03 10.54
N ALA A 189 -15.50 5.58 11.57
CA ALA A 189 -15.26 4.16 11.82
C ALA A 189 -16.55 3.42 12.20
N ARG A 190 -17.38 4.02 13.05
CA ARG A 190 -18.72 3.46 13.40
C ARG A 190 -19.60 3.27 12.16
N GLU A 191 -19.47 4.14 11.18
CA GLU A 191 -20.20 4.05 9.91
C GLU A 191 -19.57 3.09 8.90
N GLY A 192 -18.48 2.40 9.27
CA GLY A 192 -17.76 1.46 8.41
C GLY A 192 -16.92 2.14 7.32
N ALA A 193 -16.51 3.39 7.53
CA ALA A 193 -15.56 4.04 6.64
C ALA A 193 -14.14 3.54 6.91
N LYS A 194 -13.31 3.53 5.87
CA LYS A 194 -11.87 3.26 5.98
C LYS A 194 -11.15 4.52 6.48
N VAL A 195 -10.14 4.34 7.29
CA VAL A 195 -9.27 5.43 7.77
C VAL A 195 -7.87 5.17 7.23
N GLU A 196 -7.31 6.15 6.54
CA GLU A 196 -5.95 6.12 5.98
C GLU A 196 -5.09 7.22 6.59
N VAL A 197 -4.00 6.83 7.21
CA VAL A 197 -3.03 7.73 7.83
C VAL A 197 -1.84 7.88 6.90
N LEU A 198 -1.53 9.12 6.53
CA LEU A 198 -0.42 9.44 5.64
C LEU A 198 0.85 9.75 6.42
N HIS A 199 1.98 9.32 5.88
CA HIS A 199 3.31 9.57 6.42
C HIS A 199 4.14 10.49 5.49
N GLY A 200 5.17 11.11 6.05
CA GLY A 200 6.18 11.84 5.29
C GLY A 200 5.63 12.84 4.25
N GLU A 201 6.09 12.71 3.02
CA GLU A 201 5.80 13.64 1.92
C GLU A 201 4.31 13.66 1.53
N ALA A 202 3.64 12.52 1.54
CA ALA A 202 2.21 12.43 1.24
C ALA A 202 1.36 13.23 2.23
N GLY A 203 1.70 13.14 3.52
CA GLY A 203 1.09 13.93 4.58
C GLY A 203 1.35 15.43 4.43
N LEU A 204 2.58 15.84 4.12
CA LEU A 204 2.92 17.25 3.85
C LEU A 204 2.14 17.78 2.65
N ARG A 205 2.05 17.01 1.59
CA ARG A 205 1.30 17.37 0.39
C ARG A 205 -0.19 17.60 0.68
N LEU A 206 -0.79 16.77 1.53
CA LEU A 206 -2.19 16.97 1.93
C LEU A 206 -2.35 18.20 2.84
N LYS A 207 -1.40 18.49 3.72
CA LYS A 207 -1.41 19.70 4.56
C LYS A 207 -1.38 20.98 3.71
N GLU A 208 -0.48 21.04 2.75
CA GLU A 208 -0.33 22.20 1.88
C GLU A 208 -1.55 22.47 0.98
N ALA A 209 -2.15 21.39 0.46
CA ALA A 209 -3.22 21.50 -0.54
C ALA A 209 -4.63 21.52 0.05
N ALA A 210 -4.81 21.01 1.27
CA ALA A 210 -6.13 20.71 1.87
C ALA A 210 -6.14 20.81 3.39
N ASP A 211 -5.33 21.66 4.00
CA ASP A 211 -5.25 21.86 5.45
C ASP A 211 -5.11 20.54 6.24
N GLY A 212 -4.55 19.51 5.61
CA GLY A 212 -4.28 18.21 6.24
C GLY A 212 -5.47 17.27 6.38
N LEU A 213 -6.63 17.53 5.82
CA LEU A 213 -7.79 16.67 5.95
C LEU A 213 -8.51 16.50 4.62
N GLY A 214 -8.93 15.28 4.32
CA GLY A 214 -9.73 15.00 3.14
C GLY A 214 -10.46 13.65 3.21
N ALA A 215 -11.44 13.46 2.35
CA ALA A 215 -12.20 12.21 2.30
C ALA A 215 -12.65 11.86 0.88
N PHE A 216 -12.64 10.57 0.57
CA PHE A 216 -13.44 10.02 -0.51
C PHE A 216 -14.86 9.76 -0.01
N LEU A 217 -15.84 10.04 -0.84
CA LEU A 217 -17.25 9.95 -0.49
C LEU A 217 -17.91 8.70 -1.09
N ARG A 218 -19.05 8.32 -0.52
CA ARG A 218 -19.87 7.18 -1.00
C ARG A 218 -20.78 7.60 -2.15
N TYR A 219 -21.29 8.83 -2.09
CA TYR A 219 -22.21 9.44 -3.05
C TYR A 219 -22.13 10.97 -2.99
#